data_c5867f5054eca18f8bc91810e132f52f
#
_entry.id   c5867f5054eca18f8bc91810e132f52f
#
_cell.length_a   1.000
_cell.length_b   1.000
_cell.length_c   1.000
_cell.angle_alpha   90.00
_cell.angle_beta   90.00
_cell.angle_gamma   90.00
#
_symmetry.space_group_name_H-M   'P 1'
#
loop_
_entity.id
_entity.type
_entity.pdbx_description
1 polymer ?
#
loop_
_entity_poly.entity_id
_entity_poly.type
_entity_poly.pdbx_seq_one_letter_code
_entity_poly.pdbx_strand_id
1 'polypeptide(L)'
;QPFDDENYIYELKLDGIRCLAYIDSKSVVLQNKRHKDVTAIYPELSQMSKCVKRRVILDGELVVLNKDGKPDFYALQRRSLMADSFKISLAAKSNPVQFVAYDIIYHNGKDLTDKPLMERKAILSKAVREGNNLTISRYIEKNGIAFFELAKSQELEGIVAKRKDGLYHIGKRTRDWLKIKVMQDEDLLILGYQLDEYGEVKDLILGYYDDEGKLQCRGKVYLGISK
;
A
#
# COMPACT_ATOMS: atom_id res chain seq x y z
N GLN A 1 -14.83 9.32 -7.33
CA GLN A 1 -14.33 10.04 -8.51
C GLN A 1 -13.17 10.95 -8.09
N PRO A 2 -12.17 11.20 -8.98
CA PRO A 2 -11.12 12.16 -8.72
C PRO A 2 -11.68 13.59 -8.64
N PHE A 3 -11.00 14.44 -7.88
CA PHE A 3 -11.41 15.83 -7.67
C PHE A 3 -10.19 16.71 -7.40
N ASP A 4 -10.34 18.02 -7.57
CA ASP A 4 -9.38 19.05 -7.22
C ASP A 4 -9.90 19.82 -6.01
N ASP A 5 -9.08 19.94 -4.96
CA ASP A 5 -9.42 20.69 -3.73
C ASP A 5 -8.14 21.21 -3.07
N GLU A 6 -8.13 22.48 -2.69
CA GLU A 6 -6.98 23.14 -2.04
C GLU A 6 -6.68 22.61 -0.63
N ASN A 7 -7.68 22.01 0.02
CA ASN A 7 -7.55 21.42 1.35
C ASN A 7 -6.94 20.02 1.35
N TYR A 8 -6.64 19.47 0.15
CA TYR A 8 -6.10 18.12 0.02
C TYR A 8 -4.70 18.13 -0.60
N ILE A 9 -3.96 17.08 -0.26
CA ILE A 9 -2.79 16.62 -1.01
C ILE A 9 -3.14 15.27 -1.65
N TYR A 10 -2.45 14.92 -2.72
CA TYR A 10 -2.67 13.69 -3.46
C TYR A 10 -1.38 12.90 -3.56
N GLU A 11 -1.39 11.66 -3.13
CA GLU A 11 -0.28 10.72 -3.19
C GLU A 11 -0.65 9.54 -4.09
N LEU A 12 0.34 8.87 -4.66
CA LEU A 12 0.09 7.61 -5.35
C LEU A 12 -0.46 6.57 -4.37
N LYS A 13 -1.48 5.85 -4.78
CA LYS A 13 -1.93 4.67 -4.09
C LYS A 13 -1.03 3.51 -4.46
N LEU A 14 -0.12 3.18 -3.54
CA LEU A 14 0.82 2.08 -3.73
C LEU A 14 0.09 0.74 -3.55
N ASP A 15 0.33 -0.18 -4.48
CA ASP A 15 -0.12 -1.56 -4.37
C ASP A 15 0.89 -2.37 -3.56
N GLY A 16 0.65 -2.44 -2.25
CA GLY A 16 1.59 -2.99 -1.29
C GLY A 16 0.94 -3.55 -0.03
N ILE A 17 1.73 -3.65 1.02
CA ILE A 17 1.29 -4.10 2.34
C ILE A 17 1.59 -3.00 3.36
N ARG A 18 0.55 -2.40 3.94
CA ARG A 18 0.69 -1.40 5.00
C ARG A 18 1.43 -1.96 6.20
N CYS A 19 2.40 -1.19 6.68
CA CYS A 19 3.25 -1.56 7.80
C CYS A 19 3.62 -0.33 8.65
N LEU A 20 3.64 -0.48 9.98
CA LEU A 20 4.27 0.46 10.89
C LEU A 20 5.74 0.06 11.06
N ALA A 21 6.63 1.03 10.96
CA ALA A 21 8.05 0.85 11.21
C ALA A 21 8.48 1.65 12.45
N TYR A 22 8.88 0.93 13.47
CA TYR A 22 9.48 1.49 14.69
C TYR A 22 11.00 1.51 14.49
N ILE A 23 11.59 2.68 14.34
CA ILE A 23 12.98 2.84 13.94
C ILE A 23 13.72 3.69 14.97
N ASP A 24 14.88 3.23 15.39
CA ASP A 24 15.88 4.06 16.05
C ASP A 24 17.26 3.85 15.38
N SER A 25 18.32 4.50 15.90
CA SER A 25 19.66 4.41 15.32
C SER A 25 20.30 3.02 15.38
N LYS A 26 19.68 2.04 16.06
CA LYS A 26 20.23 0.70 16.29
C LYS A 26 19.32 -0.41 15.78
N SER A 27 18.01 -0.16 15.70
CA SER A 27 17.02 -1.19 15.45
C SER A 27 15.88 -0.72 14.54
N VAL A 28 15.28 -1.70 13.89
CA VAL A 28 14.06 -1.58 13.12
C VAL A 28 13.13 -2.70 13.53
N VAL A 29 11.90 -2.37 13.90
CA VAL A 29 10.81 -3.35 14.12
C VAL A 29 9.66 -3.01 13.19
N LEU A 30 9.16 -4.01 12.47
CA LEU A 30 8.09 -3.88 11.49
C LEU A 30 6.82 -4.57 12.00
N GLN A 31 5.72 -3.84 12.01
CA GLN A 31 4.43 -4.35 12.48
C GLN A 31 3.37 -4.22 11.38
N ASN A 32 2.76 -5.34 11.00
CA ASN A 32 1.69 -5.33 10.00
C ASN A 32 0.34 -4.86 10.59
N LYS A 33 -0.67 -4.68 9.72
CA LYS A 33 -2.03 -4.24 10.11
C LYS A 33 -2.75 -5.18 11.10
N ARG A 34 -2.24 -6.39 11.34
CA ARG A 34 -2.77 -7.36 12.31
C ARG A 34 -1.96 -7.36 13.61
N HIS A 35 -1.15 -6.33 13.82
CA HIS A 35 -0.25 -6.16 14.97
C HIS A 35 0.79 -7.28 15.14
N LYS A 36 1.11 -8.03 14.08
CA LYS A 36 2.16 -9.04 14.11
C LYS A 36 3.49 -8.42 13.73
N ASP A 37 4.54 -8.81 14.46
CA ASP A 37 5.92 -8.53 14.08
C ASP A 37 6.27 -9.33 12.81
N VAL A 38 6.73 -8.61 11.79
CA VAL A 38 7.12 -9.16 10.49
C VAL A 38 8.56 -8.83 10.13
N THR A 39 9.34 -8.35 11.09
CA THR A 39 10.73 -7.88 10.92
C THR A 39 11.61 -8.95 10.29
N ALA A 40 11.52 -10.19 10.74
CA ALA A 40 12.34 -11.30 10.25
C ALA A 40 12.07 -11.66 8.76
N ILE A 41 10.91 -11.28 8.22
CA ILE A 41 10.56 -11.53 6.81
C ILE A 41 11.29 -10.56 5.86
N TYR A 42 11.71 -9.39 6.38
CA TYR A 42 12.27 -8.29 5.58
C TYR A 42 13.63 -7.82 6.14
N PRO A 43 14.67 -8.71 6.24
CA PRO A 43 15.94 -8.38 6.87
C PRO A 43 16.67 -7.21 6.18
N GLU A 44 16.45 -6.99 4.89
CA GLU A 44 16.99 -5.86 4.13
C GLU A 44 16.59 -4.50 4.70
N LEU A 45 15.42 -4.41 5.34
CA LEU A 45 14.91 -3.17 5.93
C LEU A 45 15.60 -2.80 7.26
N SER A 46 16.42 -3.68 7.84
CA SER A 46 17.23 -3.36 9.02
C SER A 46 18.13 -2.13 8.80
N GLN A 47 18.55 -1.89 7.56
CA GLN A 47 19.38 -0.74 7.18
C GLN A 47 18.66 0.61 7.33
N MET A 48 17.32 0.64 7.45
CA MET A 48 16.57 1.87 7.70
C MET A 48 16.96 2.56 9.02
N SER A 49 17.56 1.82 9.97
CA SER A 49 18.13 2.41 11.19
C SER A 49 19.16 3.52 10.91
N LYS A 50 19.87 3.46 9.77
CA LYS A 50 20.80 4.48 9.31
C LYS A 50 20.14 5.73 8.74
N CYS A 51 18.83 5.66 8.48
CA CYS A 51 18.05 6.74 7.89
C CYS A 51 17.50 7.74 8.92
N VAL A 52 17.63 7.42 10.22
CA VAL A 52 17.11 8.24 11.31
C VAL A 52 18.18 8.51 12.38
N LYS A 53 18.13 9.68 12.98
CA LYS A 53 19.01 10.07 14.10
C LYS A 53 18.32 9.89 15.46
N ARG A 54 17.01 9.89 15.50
CA ARG A 54 16.17 9.82 16.70
C ARG A 54 15.06 8.81 16.44
N ARG A 55 14.50 8.27 17.52
CA ARG A 55 13.39 7.31 17.42
C ARG A 55 12.20 7.90 16.67
N VAL A 56 11.70 7.15 15.70
CA VAL A 56 10.48 7.46 14.93
C VAL A 56 9.56 6.26 14.89
N ILE A 57 8.27 6.51 14.69
CA ILE A 57 7.30 5.51 14.22
C ILE A 57 6.74 6.05 12.92
N LEU A 58 6.96 5.31 11.84
CA LEU A 58 6.51 5.65 10.49
C LEU A 58 5.33 4.75 10.11
N ASP A 59 4.33 5.32 9.45
CA ASP A 59 3.30 4.58 8.74
C ASP A 59 3.64 4.58 7.26
N GLY A 60 3.65 3.41 6.64
CA GLY A 60 4.11 3.29 5.27
C GLY A 60 3.59 2.03 4.59
N GLU A 61 4.04 1.87 3.35
CA GLU A 61 3.73 0.72 2.52
C GLU A 61 5.01 -0.05 2.22
N LEU A 62 4.97 -1.37 2.41
CA LEU A 62 5.98 -2.28 1.88
C LEU A 62 5.66 -2.51 0.42
N VAL A 63 6.65 -2.35 -0.46
CA VAL A 63 6.51 -2.60 -1.89
C VAL A 63 7.71 -3.37 -2.43
N VAL A 64 7.48 -4.21 -3.43
CA VAL A 64 8.53 -4.75 -4.30
C VAL A 64 8.34 -4.07 -5.65
N LEU A 65 9.42 -3.63 -6.26
CA LEU A 65 9.38 -3.02 -7.58
C LEU A 65 9.79 -4.06 -8.64
N ASN A 66 9.07 -4.08 -9.75
CA ASN A 66 9.45 -4.85 -10.93
C ASN A 66 10.63 -4.16 -11.67
N LYS A 67 11.02 -4.71 -12.81
CA LYS A 67 12.13 -4.17 -13.63
C LYS A 67 11.85 -2.78 -14.20
N ASP A 68 10.57 -2.42 -14.34
CA ASP A 68 10.12 -1.12 -14.84
C ASP A 68 9.93 -0.09 -13.73
N GLY A 69 10.26 -0.46 -12.47
CA GLY A 69 10.09 0.40 -11.30
C GLY A 69 8.65 0.52 -10.81
N LYS A 70 7.73 -0.30 -11.31
CA LYS A 70 6.33 -0.34 -10.85
C LYS A 70 6.17 -1.34 -9.70
N PRO A 71 5.22 -1.11 -8.76
CA PRO A 71 4.90 -2.06 -7.70
C PRO A 71 4.47 -3.43 -8.26
N ASP A 72 5.05 -4.50 -7.74
CA ASP A 72 4.68 -5.90 -8.00
C ASP A 72 4.10 -6.52 -6.73
N PHE A 73 2.79 -6.43 -6.60
CA PHE A 73 2.07 -6.97 -5.44
C PHE A 73 2.22 -8.48 -5.30
N TYR A 74 2.24 -9.23 -6.41
CA TYR A 74 2.40 -10.69 -6.35
C TYR A 74 3.79 -11.10 -5.86
N ALA A 75 4.84 -10.39 -6.28
CA ALA A 75 6.17 -10.60 -5.74
C ALA A 75 6.22 -10.29 -4.24
N LEU A 76 5.61 -9.19 -3.80
CA LEU A 76 5.50 -8.85 -2.39
C LEU A 76 4.68 -9.88 -1.60
N GLN A 77 3.57 -10.35 -2.14
CA GLN A 77 2.74 -11.38 -1.50
C GLN A 77 3.53 -12.68 -1.30
N ARG A 78 4.26 -13.14 -2.30
CA ARG A 78 5.16 -14.29 -2.18
C ARG A 78 6.20 -14.08 -1.06
N ARG A 79 6.79 -12.86 -0.98
CA ARG A 79 7.72 -12.48 0.09
C ARG A 79 7.06 -12.58 1.46
N SER A 80 5.85 -12.05 1.62
CA SER A 80 5.13 -11.99 2.90
C SER A 80 4.74 -13.36 3.48
N LEU A 81 4.72 -14.39 2.65
CA LEU A 81 4.38 -15.77 3.03
C LEU A 81 5.61 -16.64 3.31
N MET A 82 6.83 -16.11 3.15
CA MET A 82 8.06 -16.88 3.41
C MET A 82 8.26 -17.08 4.90
N ALA A 83 8.65 -18.32 5.28
CA ALA A 83 8.99 -18.70 6.66
C ALA A 83 10.42 -19.25 6.77
N ASP A 84 11.00 -19.73 5.68
CA ASP A 84 12.35 -20.28 5.65
C ASP A 84 13.38 -19.15 5.59
N SER A 85 14.29 -19.12 6.59
CA SER A 85 15.29 -18.04 6.75
C SER A 85 16.29 -17.97 5.59
N PHE A 86 16.64 -19.09 4.99
CA PHE A 86 17.55 -19.12 3.84
C PHE A 86 16.88 -18.53 2.60
N LYS A 87 15.63 -18.94 2.32
CA LYS A 87 14.83 -18.37 1.21
C LYS A 87 14.58 -16.87 1.41
N ILE A 88 14.31 -16.43 2.63
CA ILE A 88 14.16 -15.01 2.99
C ILE A 88 15.44 -14.25 2.66
N SER A 89 16.62 -14.75 3.09
CA SER A 89 17.89 -14.07 2.86
C SER A 89 18.25 -13.96 1.38
N LEU A 90 17.93 -14.98 0.59
CA LEU A 90 18.14 -14.98 -0.85
C LEU A 90 17.19 -13.98 -1.54
N ALA A 91 15.92 -14.00 -1.17
CA ALA A 91 14.90 -13.12 -1.73
C ALA A 91 15.12 -11.63 -1.34
N ALA A 92 15.67 -11.35 -0.16
CA ALA A 92 16.08 -10.01 0.25
C ALA A 92 17.15 -9.39 -0.67
N LYS A 93 17.95 -10.23 -1.35
CA LYS A 93 18.96 -9.78 -2.33
C LYS A 93 18.38 -9.67 -3.75
N SER A 94 17.56 -10.64 -4.17
CA SER A 94 17.06 -10.71 -5.55
C SER A 94 15.82 -9.85 -5.79
N ASN A 95 14.96 -9.71 -4.80
CA ASN A 95 13.71 -8.93 -4.84
C ASN A 95 13.55 -8.14 -3.54
N PRO A 96 14.41 -7.14 -3.29
CA PRO A 96 14.38 -6.38 -2.05
C PRO A 96 13.07 -5.61 -1.91
N VAL A 97 12.54 -5.60 -0.69
CA VAL A 97 11.39 -4.79 -0.33
C VAL A 97 11.84 -3.36 -0.06
N GLN A 98 11.04 -2.40 -0.52
CA GLN A 98 11.15 -0.98 -0.20
C GLN A 98 10.07 -0.62 0.83
N PHE A 99 10.40 0.24 1.78
CA PHE A 99 9.45 0.88 2.68
C PHE A 99 9.19 2.31 2.23
N VAL A 100 7.97 2.61 1.84
CA VAL A 100 7.57 3.96 1.43
C VAL A 100 6.78 4.60 2.57
N ALA A 101 7.42 5.51 3.31
CA ALA A 101 6.81 6.22 4.41
C ALA A 101 5.87 7.31 3.90
N TYR A 102 4.60 7.25 4.26
CA TYR A 102 3.63 8.28 3.91
C TYR A 102 3.16 9.10 5.12
N ASP A 103 3.49 8.70 6.34
CA ASP A 103 3.23 9.48 7.54
C ASP A 103 4.24 9.18 8.66
N ILE A 104 4.31 10.07 9.65
CA ILE A 104 5.06 9.90 10.89
C ILE A 104 4.14 10.19 12.08
N ILE A 105 4.05 9.24 12.99
CA ILE A 105 3.12 9.33 14.14
C ILE A 105 3.83 9.54 15.48
N TYR A 106 5.16 9.35 15.51
CA TYR A 106 5.97 9.58 16.70
C TYR A 106 7.38 10.03 16.31
N HIS A 107 7.92 11.02 17.03
CA HIS A 107 9.30 11.48 16.85
C HIS A 107 9.91 11.93 18.18
N ASN A 108 11.02 11.31 18.57
CA ASN A 108 11.89 11.74 19.67
C ASN A 108 11.14 12.05 20.99
N GLY A 109 10.32 11.13 21.48
CA GLY A 109 9.55 11.26 22.72
C GLY A 109 8.19 11.94 22.57
N LYS A 110 7.81 12.41 21.38
CA LYS A 110 6.57 13.12 21.14
C LYS A 110 5.62 12.30 20.26
N ASP A 111 4.38 12.13 20.72
CA ASP A 111 3.27 11.71 19.89
C ASP A 111 2.93 12.84 18.90
N LEU A 112 2.64 12.48 17.66
CA LEU A 112 2.32 13.42 16.60
C LEU A 112 0.89 13.21 16.06
N THR A 113 0.14 12.30 16.62
CA THR A 113 -1.19 11.93 16.11
C THR A 113 -2.20 13.09 16.15
N ASP A 114 -2.02 14.01 17.08
CA ASP A 114 -2.85 15.24 17.22
C ASP A 114 -2.38 16.42 16.36
N LYS A 115 -1.36 16.20 15.51
CA LYS A 115 -0.89 17.23 14.59
C LYS A 115 -1.56 17.10 13.23
N PRO A 116 -1.83 18.24 12.56
CA PRO A 116 -2.24 18.25 11.16
C PRO A 116 -1.28 17.49 10.26
N LEU A 117 -1.81 16.85 9.20
CA LEU A 117 -1.02 16.06 8.26
C LEU A 117 0.20 16.83 7.71
N MET A 118 0.02 18.09 7.34
CA MET A 118 1.12 18.88 6.76
C MET A 118 2.24 19.15 7.75
N GLU A 119 1.94 19.30 9.04
CA GLU A 119 2.97 19.39 10.08
C GLU A 119 3.72 18.04 10.22
N ARG A 120 2.99 16.92 10.21
CA ARG A 120 3.62 15.59 10.24
C ARG A 120 4.50 15.35 9.03
N LYS A 121 4.06 15.73 7.80
CA LYS A 121 4.88 15.68 6.58
C LYS A 121 6.16 16.50 6.68
N ALA A 122 6.07 17.70 7.24
CA ALA A 122 7.25 18.55 7.46
C ALA A 122 8.22 17.95 8.49
N ILE A 123 7.70 17.29 9.54
CA ILE A 123 8.53 16.56 10.50
C ILE A 123 9.15 15.33 9.84
N LEU A 124 8.38 14.53 9.08
CA LEU A 124 8.84 13.35 8.35
C LEU A 124 10.05 13.68 7.45
N SER A 125 9.93 14.72 6.63
CA SER A 125 10.99 15.13 5.70
C SER A 125 12.30 15.56 6.40
N LYS A 126 12.22 16.07 7.64
CA LYS A 126 13.38 16.47 8.44
C LYS A 126 13.96 15.34 9.28
N ALA A 127 13.11 14.43 9.76
CA ALA A 127 13.49 13.34 10.66
C ALA A 127 14.11 12.15 9.93
N VAL A 128 13.76 11.94 8.66
CA VAL A 128 14.14 10.80 7.84
C VAL A 128 15.01 11.24 6.66
N ARG A 129 16.18 10.60 6.53
CA ARG A 129 17.01 10.68 5.33
C ARG A 129 16.69 9.48 4.44
N GLU A 130 16.24 9.71 3.23
CA GLU A 130 15.95 8.65 2.27
C GLU A 130 17.19 7.84 1.90
N GLY A 131 17.00 6.60 1.55
CA GLY A 131 18.03 5.62 1.20
C GLY A 131 17.84 4.29 1.92
N ASN A 132 18.68 3.31 1.64
CA ASN A 132 18.65 2.01 2.30
C ASN A 132 17.25 1.37 2.37
N ASN A 133 16.54 1.33 1.25
CA ASN A 133 15.19 0.80 1.13
C ASN A 133 14.09 1.60 1.88
N LEU A 134 14.38 2.86 2.24
CA LEU A 134 13.41 3.80 2.82
C LEU A 134 13.26 5.02 1.93
N THR A 135 12.05 5.30 1.49
CA THR A 135 11.68 6.50 0.74
C THR A 135 10.48 7.18 1.37
N ILE A 136 10.27 8.47 1.07
CA ILE A 136 9.12 9.23 1.53
C ILE A 136 8.14 9.38 0.36
N SER A 137 6.87 9.08 0.60
CA SER A 137 5.81 9.25 -0.39
C SER A 137 5.72 10.70 -0.85
N ARG A 138 5.83 10.93 -2.16
CA ARG A 138 5.66 12.24 -2.77
C ARG A 138 4.18 12.57 -2.90
N TYR A 139 3.87 13.84 -2.85
CA TYR A 139 2.51 14.33 -3.04
C TYR A 139 2.49 15.56 -3.95
N ILE A 140 1.33 15.81 -4.53
CA ILE A 140 1.02 17.05 -5.23
C ILE A 140 -0.14 17.75 -4.55
N GLU A 141 -0.31 19.02 -4.83
CA GLU A 141 -1.40 19.86 -4.36
C GLU A 141 -2.26 20.31 -5.54
N LYS A 142 -3.55 20.56 -5.31
CA LYS A 142 -4.52 21.19 -6.23
C LYS A 142 -4.92 20.38 -7.47
N ASN A 143 -4.05 19.57 -8.06
CA ASN A 143 -4.26 18.93 -9.35
C ASN A 143 -4.56 17.41 -9.20
N GLY A 144 -5.54 17.05 -8.37
CA GLY A 144 -5.89 15.65 -8.09
C GLY A 144 -6.43 14.90 -9.30
N ILE A 145 -7.24 15.57 -10.14
CA ILE A 145 -7.78 14.98 -11.39
C ILE A 145 -6.64 14.65 -12.36
N ALA A 146 -5.76 15.62 -12.65
CA ALA A 146 -4.63 15.41 -13.56
C ALA A 146 -3.67 14.33 -13.02
N PHE A 147 -3.46 14.29 -11.71
CA PHE A 147 -2.61 13.28 -11.08
C PHE A 147 -3.24 11.88 -11.14
N PHE A 148 -4.55 11.78 -11.02
CA PHE A 148 -5.27 10.53 -11.20
C PHE A 148 -5.17 10.01 -12.65
N GLU A 149 -5.34 10.88 -13.63
CA GLU A 149 -5.20 10.49 -15.05
C GLU A 149 -3.77 10.05 -15.37
N LEU A 150 -2.76 10.70 -14.78
CA LEU A 150 -1.37 10.26 -14.88
C LEU A 150 -1.18 8.88 -14.24
N ALA A 151 -1.72 8.63 -13.04
CA ALA A 151 -1.65 7.32 -12.39
C ALA A 151 -2.32 6.24 -13.25
N LYS A 152 -3.46 6.55 -13.87
CA LYS A 152 -4.19 5.67 -14.79
C LYS A 152 -3.36 5.36 -16.04
N SER A 153 -2.75 6.36 -16.68
CA SER A 153 -1.92 6.16 -17.88
C SER A 153 -0.67 5.33 -17.62
N GLN A 154 -0.18 5.32 -16.36
CA GLN A 154 0.93 4.50 -15.91
C GLN A 154 0.50 3.13 -15.36
N GLU A 155 -0.78 2.78 -15.46
CA GLU A 155 -1.37 1.52 -14.95
C GLU A 155 -1.15 1.31 -13.45
N LEU A 156 -1.13 2.41 -12.67
CA LEU A 156 -1.03 2.36 -11.22
C LEU A 156 -2.41 2.19 -10.57
N GLU A 157 -2.45 1.74 -9.31
CA GLU A 157 -3.71 1.43 -8.61
C GLU A 157 -4.64 2.64 -8.42
N GLY A 158 -4.09 3.86 -8.48
CA GLY A 158 -4.82 5.11 -8.30
C GLY A 158 -4.09 6.09 -7.38
N ILE A 159 -4.85 6.91 -6.68
CA ILE A 159 -4.33 7.93 -5.76
C ILE A 159 -5.02 7.88 -4.41
N VAL A 160 -4.41 8.52 -3.41
CA VAL A 160 -5.00 8.79 -2.10
C VAL A 160 -5.05 10.29 -1.89
N ALA A 161 -6.25 10.86 -1.82
CA ALA A 161 -6.46 12.24 -1.41
C ALA A 161 -6.47 12.32 0.12
N LYS A 162 -5.64 13.19 0.70
CA LYS A 162 -5.49 13.35 2.15
C LYS A 162 -5.72 14.79 2.55
N ARG A 163 -6.57 15.02 3.54
CA ARG A 163 -6.82 16.36 4.08
C ARG A 163 -5.56 16.91 4.74
N LYS A 164 -5.19 18.15 4.41
CA LYS A 164 -4.01 18.83 4.93
C LYS A 164 -4.03 19.04 6.44
N ASP A 165 -5.21 19.33 6.98
CA ASP A 165 -5.48 19.55 8.39
C ASP A 165 -5.88 18.26 9.15
N GLY A 166 -5.98 17.12 8.44
CA GLY A 166 -6.41 15.85 9.01
C GLY A 166 -5.47 15.34 10.09
N LEU A 167 -6.06 14.89 11.22
CA LEU A 167 -5.34 14.25 12.31
C LEU A 167 -5.09 12.77 12.01
N TYR A 168 -4.21 12.14 12.78
CA TYR A 168 -3.96 10.70 12.62
C TYR A 168 -4.83 9.88 13.59
N HIS A 169 -5.83 9.20 13.09
CA HIS A 169 -6.77 8.41 13.88
C HIS A 169 -6.36 6.94 13.93
N ILE A 170 -5.73 6.52 15.05
CA ILE A 170 -5.29 5.14 15.26
C ILE A 170 -6.49 4.19 15.22
N GLY A 171 -6.43 3.16 14.38
CA GLY A 171 -7.44 2.09 14.30
C GLY A 171 -8.78 2.50 13.71
N LYS A 172 -8.96 3.76 13.30
CA LYS A 172 -10.23 4.26 12.74
C LYS A 172 -10.11 4.49 11.23
N ARG A 173 -11.25 4.37 10.54
CA ARG A 173 -11.42 4.86 9.17
C ARG A 173 -12.07 6.23 9.24
N THR A 174 -11.43 7.24 8.64
CA THR A 174 -11.97 8.59 8.56
C THR A 174 -12.14 8.99 7.09
N ARG A 175 -12.84 10.10 6.87
CA ARG A 175 -12.94 10.72 5.54
C ARG A 175 -11.73 11.59 5.20
N ASP A 176 -10.74 11.68 6.09
CA ASP A 176 -9.55 12.50 5.84
C ASP A 176 -8.62 11.87 4.79
N TRP A 177 -8.72 10.56 4.58
CA TRP A 177 -7.97 9.82 3.56
C TRP A 177 -8.93 9.10 2.62
N LEU A 178 -9.07 9.62 1.41
CA LEU A 178 -9.95 9.11 0.37
C LEU A 178 -9.14 8.35 -0.67
N LYS A 179 -9.42 7.06 -0.79
CA LYS A 179 -8.79 6.20 -1.81
C LYS A 179 -9.59 6.32 -3.10
N ILE A 180 -8.94 6.77 -4.16
CA ILE A 180 -9.51 6.92 -5.50
C ILE A 180 -8.77 5.93 -6.40
N LYS A 181 -9.44 4.81 -6.68
CA LYS A 181 -8.87 3.70 -7.46
C LYS A 181 -9.16 3.85 -8.94
N VAL A 182 -8.19 3.47 -9.75
CA VAL A 182 -8.42 3.22 -11.17
C VAL A 182 -9.26 1.95 -11.25
N MET A 183 -10.49 2.10 -11.77
CA MET A 183 -11.35 0.97 -12.06
C MET A 183 -10.96 0.42 -13.42
N GLN A 184 -10.75 -0.89 -13.48
CA GLN A 184 -10.61 -1.61 -14.75
C GLN A 184 -11.94 -2.33 -14.96
N ASP A 185 -12.60 -2.02 -16.07
CA ASP A 185 -13.80 -2.72 -16.51
C ASP A 185 -13.35 -3.79 -17.52
N GLU A 186 -13.87 -4.99 -17.37
CA GLU A 186 -13.61 -6.13 -18.25
C GLU A 186 -14.94 -6.82 -18.55
N ASP A 187 -15.26 -7.01 -19.82
CA ASP A 187 -16.41 -7.78 -20.23
C ASP A 187 -16.10 -9.28 -20.11
N LEU A 188 -16.83 -9.97 -19.24
CA LEU A 188 -16.61 -11.37 -18.96
C LEU A 188 -17.88 -12.19 -19.20
N LEU A 189 -17.71 -13.39 -19.65
CA LEU A 189 -18.78 -14.39 -19.78
C LEU A 189 -19.04 -15.05 -18.43
N ILE A 190 -20.30 -15.32 -18.13
CA ILE A 190 -20.70 -16.16 -17.01
C ILE A 190 -20.58 -17.62 -17.48
N LEU A 191 -19.61 -18.35 -16.95
CA LEU A 191 -19.36 -19.76 -17.26
C LEU A 191 -20.21 -20.70 -16.38
N GLY A 192 -20.65 -20.22 -15.23
CA GLY A 192 -21.39 -20.99 -14.26
C GLY A 192 -21.60 -20.24 -12.96
N TYR A 193 -22.18 -20.92 -11.99
CA TYR A 193 -22.44 -20.36 -10.67
C TYR A 193 -22.26 -21.43 -9.58
N GLN A 194 -22.04 -20.97 -8.36
CA GLN A 194 -22.07 -21.79 -7.16
C GLN A 194 -23.29 -21.40 -6.30
N LEU A 195 -23.98 -22.42 -5.77
CA LEU A 195 -25.06 -22.22 -4.82
C LEU A 195 -24.51 -22.25 -3.38
N ASP A 196 -25.18 -21.55 -2.48
CA ASP A 196 -24.98 -21.68 -1.05
C ASP A 196 -25.74 -22.90 -0.48
N GLU A 197 -25.71 -23.08 0.84
CA GLU A 197 -26.40 -24.14 1.54
C GLU A 197 -27.95 -24.04 1.47
N TYR A 198 -28.48 -22.92 1.05
CA TYR A 198 -29.92 -22.66 0.87
C TYR A 198 -30.35 -22.78 -0.60
N GLY A 199 -29.43 -23.07 -1.53
CA GLY A 199 -29.72 -23.20 -2.96
C GLY A 199 -29.76 -21.86 -3.70
N GLU A 200 -29.24 -20.76 -3.11
CA GLU A 200 -29.15 -19.45 -3.74
C GLU A 200 -27.79 -19.23 -4.40
N VAL A 201 -27.75 -18.41 -5.45
CA VAL A 201 -26.50 -18.12 -6.16
C VAL A 201 -25.58 -17.30 -5.26
N LYS A 202 -24.46 -17.89 -4.88
CA LYS A 202 -23.43 -17.31 -4.03
C LYS A 202 -22.32 -16.65 -4.83
N ASP A 203 -21.78 -17.38 -5.80
CA ASP A 203 -20.66 -16.93 -6.64
C ASP A 203 -20.99 -17.15 -8.11
N LEU A 204 -20.51 -16.25 -8.99
CA LEU A 204 -20.45 -16.49 -10.44
C LEU A 204 -19.04 -16.91 -10.83
N ILE A 205 -18.93 -17.89 -11.72
CA ILE A 205 -17.68 -18.29 -12.37
C ILE A 205 -17.60 -17.51 -13.67
N LEU A 206 -16.52 -16.73 -13.82
CA LEU A 206 -16.31 -15.81 -14.94
C LEU A 206 -15.20 -16.33 -15.86
N GLY A 207 -15.31 -16.00 -17.14
CA GLY A 207 -14.31 -16.33 -18.14
C GLY A 207 -14.37 -15.43 -19.36
N TYR A 208 -13.44 -15.67 -20.28
CA TYR A 208 -13.29 -14.91 -21.53
C TYR A 208 -12.74 -15.84 -22.62
N TYR A 209 -12.89 -15.45 -23.86
CA TYR A 209 -12.17 -16.09 -24.96
C TYR A 209 -10.82 -15.41 -25.14
N ASP A 210 -9.74 -16.20 -25.18
CA ASP A 210 -8.42 -15.68 -25.51
C ASP A 210 -8.29 -15.39 -27.03
N ASP A 211 -7.13 -14.86 -27.44
CA ASP A 211 -6.86 -14.47 -28.84
C ASP A 211 -6.93 -15.65 -29.83
N GLU A 212 -6.81 -16.90 -29.31
CA GLU A 212 -6.95 -18.14 -30.08
C GLU A 212 -8.41 -18.65 -30.13
N GLY A 213 -9.35 -17.91 -29.50
CA GLY A 213 -10.76 -18.29 -29.41
C GLY A 213 -11.03 -19.41 -28.41
N LYS A 214 -10.11 -19.73 -27.51
CA LYS A 214 -10.27 -20.74 -26.48
C LYS A 214 -10.85 -20.12 -25.22
N LEU A 215 -11.86 -20.78 -24.63
CA LEU A 215 -12.49 -20.34 -23.41
C LEU A 215 -11.56 -20.52 -22.20
N GLN A 216 -11.26 -19.43 -21.51
CA GLN A 216 -10.41 -19.36 -20.33
C GLN A 216 -11.25 -18.99 -19.10
N CYS A 217 -10.98 -19.64 -17.96
CA CYS A 217 -11.58 -19.24 -16.68
C CYS A 217 -10.80 -18.08 -16.08
N ARG A 218 -11.47 -16.93 -15.82
CA ARG A 218 -10.87 -15.77 -15.15
C ARG A 218 -10.87 -15.90 -13.63
N GLY A 219 -11.86 -16.62 -13.11
CA GLY A 219 -12.02 -16.79 -11.67
C GLY A 219 -13.48 -16.73 -11.25
N LYS A 220 -13.72 -16.52 -9.96
CA LYS A 220 -15.06 -16.38 -9.41
C LYS A 220 -15.24 -15.04 -8.68
N VAL A 221 -16.47 -14.51 -8.75
CA VAL A 221 -16.87 -13.30 -8.03
C VAL A 221 -18.03 -13.62 -7.09
N TYR A 222 -17.89 -13.16 -5.85
CA TYR A 222 -18.98 -13.22 -4.86
C TYR A 222 -19.96 -12.09 -5.10
N LEU A 223 -21.22 -12.39 -5.26
CA LEU A 223 -22.24 -11.39 -5.61
C LEU A 223 -22.59 -10.45 -4.45
N GLY A 224 -22.34 -10.85 -3.21
CA GLY A 224 -22.60 -9.98 -2.04
C GLY A 224 -24.08 -9.61 -1.88
N ILE A 225 -24.99 -10.34 -2.49
CA ILE A 225 -26.42 -10.10 -2.38
C ILE A 225 -26.83 -10.64 -0.99
N SER A 226 -27.10 -9.71 -0.06
CA SER A 226 -27.82 -10.04 1.17
C SER A 226 -29.31 -9.90 0.91
N LYS A 227 -30.10 -10.78 1.49
CA LYS A 227 -31.57 -10.64 1.53
C LYS A 227 -31.97 -9.33 2.19
#